data_6544ac7e5075cefb37a84524bcfa1a22
#
_entry.id   6544ac7e5075cefb37a84524bcfa1a22
#
_cell.length_a   1.000
_cell.length_b   1.000
_cell.length_c   1.000
_cell.angle_alpha   90.00
_cell.angle_beta   90.00
_cell.angle_gamma   90.00
#
_symmetry.space_group_name_H-M   'P 1'
#
loop_
_entity.id
_entity.type
_entity.pdbx_description
1 polymer ?
#
loop_
_entity_poly.entity_id
_entity_poly.type
_entity_poly.pdbx_seq_one_letter_code
_entity_poly.pdbx_strand_id
1 'polypeptide(L)'
;MTVTTVIAWNITVFLSISEGWFKSPIASTDTSLAFSSAVAQNVHAEHNGNFGMILIENGETAERYFMSTGEPVDGSTVYQVASLGKWITAWGVMLLVEDGAIDLDKPVSDYLTRWQLPASEFDTSGVTIRRLLSHTAGLNDGLGYDGFDRAAEVQSLESSLTRARDASPGNSGLLELGSAPGSEWKYSGGGYTILQLLIEEVSRQSFADFMSERVFIPLDMQHSTFSHDDALRFGLAENFDLQGNTEPFRRYTALAATSLFTSADDLALFIRAQTHSDGQSILSDQALAVMRSPHASQMGADIWGLGPMLYAPNNAGGHIIGHDGNNGPAINTVARFDPATGDGIVILSTGSDILATRLAGEWVFWKTGNIDSLMFLMLFETIALWMGAGSLIIVVLGALFAWRTRKPKRS
;
A
#
# COMPACT_ATOMS: atom_id res chain seq x y z
N MET A 1 -27.45 31.07 -15.24
CA MET A 1 -27.37 29.97 -16.24
C MET A 1 -25.94 29.47 -16.41
N THR A 2 -24.97 30.24 -16.91
CA THR A 2 -23.59 29.77 -17.15
C THR A 2 -22.91 29.17 -15.90
N VAL A 3 -23.00 29.84 -14.73
CA VAL A 3 -22.41 29.34 -13.47
C VAL A 3 -23.04 27.99 -13.06
N THR A 4 -24.37 27.89 -13.13
CA THR A 4 -25.07 26.63 -12.80
C THR A 4 -24.66 25.49 -13.73
N THR A 5 -24.46 25.77 -15.03
CA THR A 5 -24.00 24.77 -16.00
C THR A 5 -22.57 24.33 -15.74
N VAL A 6 -21.67 25.25 -15.33
CA VAL A 6 -20.29 24.91 -14.95
C VAL A 6 -20.27 24.01 -13.69
N ILE A 7 -21.08 24.35 -12.67
CA ILE A 7 -21.19 23.53 -11.47
C ILE A 7 -21.70 22.12 -11.82
N ALA A 8 -22.77 22.03 -12.60
CA ALA A 8 -23.33 20.75 -13.02
C ALA A 8 -22.32 19.91 -13.83
N TRP A 9 -21.57 20.55 -14.74
CA TRP A 9 -20.50 19.90 -15.50
C TRP A 9 -19.43 19.30 -14.57
N ASN A 10 -18.92 20.11 -13.62
CA ASN A 10 -17.87 19.65 -12.72
C ASN A 10 -18.34 18.49 -11.83
N ILE A 11 -19.57 18.57 -11.31
CA ILE A 11 -20.15 17.45 -10.54
C ILE A 11 -20.29 16.21 -11.42
N THR A 12 -20.77 16.36 -12.67
CA THR A 12 -20.93 15.22 -13.58
C THR A 12 -19.58 14.58 -13.91
N VAL A 13 -18.55 15.37 -14.23
CA VAL A 13 -17.21 14.84 -14.50
C VAL A 13 -16.68 14.11 -13.28
N PHE A 14 -16.75 14.73 -12.09
CA PHE A 14 -16.27 14.13 -10.86
C PHE A 14 -16.96 12.78 -10.59
N LEU A 15 -18.29 12.75 -10.56
CA LEU A 15 -19.05 11.53 -10.32
C LEU A 15 -18.83 10.47 -11.42
N SER A 16 -18.76 10.89 -12.69
CA SER A 16 -18.54 9.93 -13.78
C SER A 16 -17.21 9.18 -13.68
N ILE A 17 -16.19 9.84 -13.15
CA ILE A 17 -14.85 9.23 -13.00
C ILE A 17 -14.74 8.51 -11.67
N SER A 18 -15.21 9.10 -10.56
CA SER A 18 -15.15 8.48 -9.24
C SER A 18 -16.01 7.21 -9.13
N GLU A 19 -17.15 7.18 -9.83
CA GLU A 19 -18.05 6.02 -9.86
C GLU A 19 -17.75 5.06 -11.04
N GLY A 20 -16.76 5.38 -11.90
CA GLY A 20 -16.38 4.53 -13.00
C GLY A 20 -17.42 4.36 -14.11
N TRP A 21 -18.38 5.32 -14.29
CA TRP A 21 -19.50 5.16 -15.23
C TRP A 21 -19.10 4.89 -16.69
N PHE A 22 -17.94 5.37 -17.11
CA PHE A 22 -17.44 5.17 -18.47
C PHE A 22 -16.23 4.25 -18.54
N LYS A 23 -15.86 3.64 -17.40
CA LYS A 23 -14.77 2.67 -17.34
C LYS A 23 -15.29 1.28 -17.72
N SER A 24 -14.53 0.60 -18.55
CA SER A 24 -14.74 -0.82 -18.85
C SER A 24 -13.62 -1.64 -18.19
N PRO A 25 -13.92 -2.83 -17.68
CA PRO A 25 -12.89 -3.75 -17.21
C PRO A 25 -11.90 -4.08 -18.33
N ILE A 26 -10.62 -4.31 -17.97
CA ILE A 26 -9.60 -4.73 -18.94
C ILE A 26 -9.85 -6.16 -19.45
N ALA A 27 -10.50 -7.00 -18.65
CA ALA A 27 -10.89 -8.35 -19.03
C ALA A 27 -12.20 -8.33 -19.82
N SER A 28 -12.26 -9.13 -20.88
CA SER A 28 -13.44 -9.24 -21.76
C SER A 28 -14.58 -10.08 -21.17
N THR A 29 -14.27 -10.89 -20.17
CA THR A 29 -15.22 -11.76 -19.45
C THR A 29 -14.85 -11.85 -17.97
N ASP A 30 -15.76 -12.41 -17.15
CA ASP A 30 -15.60 -12.56 -15.69
C ASP A 30 -14.79 -13.83 -15.29
N THR A 31 -13.80 -14.23 -16.10
CA THR A 31 -12.92 -15.36 -15.79
C THR A 31 -11.52 -14.91 -15.45
N SER A 32 -10.88 -15.55 -14.47
CA SER A 32 -9.49 -15.28 -14.09
C SER A 32 -8.53 -15.43 -15.25
N LEU A 33 -8.77 -16.38 -16.16
CA LEU A 33 -7.97 -16.55 -17.38
C LEU A 33 -8.06 -15.32 -18.31
N ALA A 34 -9.26 -14.73 -18.47
CA ALA A 34 -9.41 -13.53 -19.30
C ALA A 34 -8.72 -12.33 -18.67
N PHE A 35 -8.80 -12.18 -17.34
CA PHE A 35 -8.09 -11.12 -16.63
C PHE A 35 -6.57 -11.32 -16.73
N SER A 36 -6.06 -12.52 -16.47
CA SER A 36 -4.64 -12.86 -16.61
C SER A 36 -4.12 -12.59 -18.02
N SER A 37 -4.90 -12.94 -19.05
CA SER A 37 -4.54 -12.66 -20.44
C SER A 37 -4.47 -11.16 -20.74
N ALA A 38 -5.39 -10.36 -20.21
CA ALA A 38 -5.37 -8.91 -20.36
C ALA A 38 -4.17 -8.29 -19.63
N VAL A 39 -3.84 -8.78 -18.43
CA VAL A 39 -2.63 -8.38 -17.71
C VAL A 39 -1.38 -8.70 -18.52
N ALA A 40 -1.26 -9.91 -19.07
CA ALA A 40 -0.11 -10.31 -19.88
C ALA A 40 0.11 -9.38 -21.08
N GLN A 41 -0.97 -8.97 -21.76
CA GLN A 41 -0.89 -8.00 -22.87
C GLN A 41 -0.38 -6.63 -22.42
N ASN A 42 -0.86 -6.11 -21.28
CA ASN A 42 -0.40 -4.84 -20.70
C ASN A 42 1.07 -4.91 -20.31
N VAL A 43 1.48 -5.98 -19.63
CA VAL A 43 2.86 -6.18 -19.18
C VAL A 43 3.81 -6.25 -20.37
N HIS A 44 3.51 -7.03 -21.41
CA HIS A 44 4.33 -7.10 -22.61
C HIS A 44 4.46 -5.77 -23.38
N ALA A 45 3.48 -4.91 -23.28
CA ALA A 45 3.48 -3.63 -23.99
C ALA A 45 4.31 -2.54 -23.28
N GLU A 46 4.42 -2.58 -21.94
CA GLU A 46 4.85 -1.43 -21.14
C GLU A 46 6.00 -1.74 -20.16
N HIS A 47 6.38 -3.01 -19.96
CA HIS A 47 7.24 -3.39 -18.83
C HIS A 47 8.65 -3.84 -19.25
N ASN A 48 9.66 -3.37 -18.50
CA ASN A 48 11.08 -3.61 -18.75
C ASN A 48 11.81 -4.27 -17.56
N GLY A 49 11.10 -5.00 -16.72
CA GLY A 49 11.66 -5.67 -15.55
C GLY A 49 11.05 -7.04 -15.31
N ASN A 50 11.26 -7.58 -14.13
CA ASN A 50 10.64 -8.83 -13.71
C ASN A 50 9.21 -8.57 -13.20
N PHE A 51 8.30 -9.48 -13.53
CA PHE A 51 6.90 -9.40 -13.14
C PHE A 51 6.36 -10.78 -12.73
N GLY A 52 5.70 -10.84 -11.60
CA GLY A 52 4.96 -12.02 -11.14
C GLY A 52 3.57 -11.64 -10.67
N MET A 53 2.56 -12.41 -11.08
CA MET A 53 1.18 -12.25 -10.64
C MET A 53 0.59 -13.59 -10.24
N ILE A 54 -0.16 -13.59 -9.13
CA ILE A 54 -1.06 -14.67 -8.72
C ILE A 54 -2.45 -14.08 -8.52
N LEU A 55 -3.44 -14.71 -9.15
CA LEU A 55 -4.86 -14.49 -8.88
C LEU A 55 -5.38 -15.58 -7.95
N ILE A 56 -6.18 -15.16 -6.97
CA ILE A 56 -6.79 -16.02 -5.96
C ILE A 56 -8.30 -15.90 -6.11
N GLU A 57 -8.99 -17.04 -6.13
CA GLU A 57 -10.47 -17.12 -6.10
C GLU A 57 -10.89 -18.05 -4.96
N ASN A 58 -11.79 -17.58 -4.12
CA ASN A 58 -12.29 -18.35 -2.95
C ASN A 58 -11.16 -18.88 -2.04
N GLY A 59 -10.07 -18.12 -1.88
CA GLY A 59 -8.90 -18.52 -1.09
C GLY A 59 -7.92 -19.45 -1.80
N GLU A 60 -8.18 -19.87 -3.04
CA GLU A 60 -7.30 -20.78 -3.79
C GLU A 60 -6.67 -20.07 -4.98
N THR A 61 -5.44 -20.49 -5.36
CA THR A 61 -4.77 -19.97 -6.56
C THR A 61 -5.56 -20.36 -7.81
N ALA A 62 -6.05 -19.36 -8.55
CA ALA A 62 -6.80 -19.55 -9.80
C ALA A 62 -5.92 -19.45 -11.03
N GLU A 63 -5.04 -18.41 -11.09
CA GLU A 63 -4.17 -18.16 -12.24
C GLU A 63 -2.80 -17.63 -11.79
N ARG A 64 -1.78 -17.90 -12.62
CA ARG A 64 -0.41 -17.42 -12.41
C ARG A 64 0.13 -16.86 -13.72
N TYR A 65 0.83 -15.73 -13.64
CA TYR A 65 1.54 -15.18 -14.80
C TYR A 65 2.89 -14.62 -14.37
N PHE A 66 3.95 -15.03 -15.05
CA PHE A 66 5.31 -14.58 -14.78
C PHE A 66 5.99 -14.12 -16.08
N MET A 67 6.73 -13.03 -15.99
CA MET A 67 7.57 -12.52 -17.08
C MET A 67 8.95 -12.15 -16.52
N SER A 68 9.99 -12.61 -17.16
CA SER A 68 11.40 -12.39 -16.79
C SER A 68 12.07 -11.50 -17.83
N THR A 69 12.85 -10.53 -17.37
CA THR A 69 13.74 -9.73 -18.21
C THR A 69 15.17 -10.26 -18.15
N GLY A 70 15.60 -10.73 -16.99
CA GLY A 70 16.89 -11.40 -16.76
C GLY A 70 16.73 -12.89 -16.51
N GLU A 71 17.21 -13.36 -15.36
CA GLU A 71 17.03 -14.75 -14.94
C GLU A 71 15.54 -15.11 -14.81
N PRO A 72 15.16 -16.37 -15.08
CA PRO A 72 13.77 -16.80 -14.98
C PRO A 72 13.17 -16.57 -13.59
N VAL A 73 11.95 -16.02 -13.53
CA VAL A 73 11.18 -15.85 -12.30
C VAL A 73 9.95 -16.73 -12.30
N ASP A 74 9.54 -17.18 -11.10
CA ASP A 74 8.34 -17.98 -10.85
C ASP A 74 7.66 -17.58 -9.52
N GLY A 75 6.70 -18.38 -9.05
CA GLY A 75 5.96 -18.10 -7.83
C GLY A 75 6.80 -18.10 -6.56
N SER A 76 7.91 -18.85 -6.54
CA SER A 76 8.82 -18.96 -5.41
C SER A 76 9.94 -17.90 -5.42
N THR A 77 10.12 -17.22 -6.55
CA THR A 77 11.13 -16.15 -6.69
C THR A 77 10.87 -15.00 -5.72
N VAL A 78 11.91 -14.61 -5.02
CA VAL A 78 11.84 -13.60 -3.95
C VAL A 78 12.00 -12.19 -4.52
N TYR A 79 11.21 -11.26 -4.02
CA TYR A 79 11.30 -9.82 -4.34
C TYR A 79 11.38 -9.02 -3.05
N GLN A 80 12.06 -7.86 -3.09
CA GLN A 80 11.87 -6.85 -2.04
C GLN A 80 10.52 -6.15 -2.26
N VAL A 81 9.65 -6.15 -1.23
CA VAL A 81 8.26 -5.74 -1.44
C VAL A 81 7.92 -4.36 -0.88
N ALA A 82 8.94 -3.62 -0.46
CA ALA A 82 8.78 -2.26 0.05
C ALA A 82 7.68 -2.18 1.14
N SER A 83 6.82 -1.16 1.06
CA SER A 83 5.80 -0.88 2.08
C SER A 83 4.71 -1.94 2.23
N LEU A 84 4.57 -2.88 1.29
CA LEU A 84 3.65 -4.01 1.45
C LEU A 84 3.96 -4.83 2.74
N GLY A 85 5.24 -4.89 3.12
CA GLY A 85 5.67 -5.51 4.37
C GLY A 85 5.02 -4.96 5.64
N LYS A 86 4.49 -3.72 5.61
CA LYS A 86 3.79 -3.13 6.75
C LYS A 86 2.53 -3.92 7.14
N TRP A 87 1.79 -4.42 6.18
CA TRP A 87 0.61 -5.23 6.45
C TRP A 87 0.96 -6.51 7.20
N ILE A 88 2.05 -7.17 6.81
CA ILE A 88 2.54 -8.37 7.49
C ILE A 88 3.13 -8.04 8.86
N THR A 89 3.86 -6.91 8.98
CA THR A 89 4.33 -6.40 10.29
C THR A 89 3.16 -6.16 11.26
N ALA A 90 2.03 -5.64 10.77
CA ALA A 90 0.85 -5.41 11.60
C ALA A 90 0.31 -6.73 12.20
N TRP A 91 0.43 -7.87 11.50
CA TRP A 91 0.10 -9.18 12.06
C TRP A 91 1.00 -9.54 13.23
N GLY A 92 2.31 -9.27 13.12
CA GLY A 92 3.26 -9.46 14.24
C GLY A 92 2.88 -8.63 15.48
N VAL A 93 2.46 -7.38 15.27
CA VAL A 93 1.97 -6.52 16.38
C VAL A 93 0.67 -7.09 16.97
N MET A 94 -0.26 -7.54 16.14
CA MET A 94 -1.53 -8.08 16.62
C MET A 94 -1.38 -9.41 17.35
N LEU A 95 -0.38 -10.22 17.06
CA LEU A 95 -0.05 -11.40 17.85
C LEU A 95 0.36 -11.02 19.27
N LEU A 96 1.14 -9.97 19.45
CA LEU A 96 1.49 -9.47 20.80
C LEU A 96 0.26 -8.91 21.53
N VAL A 97 -0.72 -8.35 20.80
CA VAL A 97 -2.00 -7.93 21.38
C VAL A 97 -2.81 -9.14 21.86
N GLU A 98 -2.91 -10.20 21.07
CA GLU A 98 -3.64 -11.43 21.44
C GLU A 98 -2.97 -12.19 22.59
N ASP A 99 -1.63 -12.16 22.65
CA ASP A 99 -0.87 -12.70 23.80
C ASP A 99 -1.11 -11.86 25.08
N GLY A 100 -1.77 -10.70 25.00
CA GLY A 100 -1.94 -9.76 26.12
C GLY A 100 -0.66 -9.06 26.54
N ALA A 101 0.41 -9.14 25.72
CA ALA A 101 1.69 -8.50 25.99
C ALA A 101 1.66 -6.98 25.76
N ILE A 102 0.80 -6.50 24.87
CA ILE A 102 0.58 -5.09 24.57
C ILE A 102 -0.91 -4.78 24.44
N ASP A 103 -1.27 -3.51 24.67
CA ASP A 103 -2.62 -2.96 24.48
C ASP A 103 -2.59 -1.90 23.38
N LEU A 104 -3.47 -2.02 22.39
CA LEU A 104 -3.55 -1.11 21.24
C LEU A 104 -3.73 0.36 21.65
N ASP A 105 -4.39 0.63 22.76
CA ASP A 105 -4.76 1.96 23.20
C ASP A 105 -3.83 2.58 24.26
N LYS A 106 -2.80 1.83 24.64
CA LYS A 106 -1.74 2.34 25.51
C LYS A 106 -0.71 3.15 24.72
N PRO A 107 -0.10 4.18 25.36
CA PRO A 107 1.05 4.87 24.78
C PRO A 107 2.16 3.88 24.42
N VAL A 108 2.74 4.01 23.22
CA VAL A 108 3.87 3.15 22.84
C VAL A 108 5.07 3.35 23.78
N SER A 109 5.23 4.55 24.34
CA SER A 109 6.29 4.89 25.31
C SER A 109 6.26 4.04 26.58
N ASP A 110 5.10 3.46 26.95
CA ASP A 110 5.01 2.57 28.11
C ASP A 110 5.79 1.26 27.93
N TYR A 111 6.08 0.88 26.69
CA TYR A 111 6.76 -0.36 26.33
C TYR A 111 8.22 -0.14 25.90
N LEU A 112 8.62 1.10 25.55
CA LEU A 112 9.93 1.39 25.01
C LEU A 112 10.91 1.81 26.10
N THR A 113 12.10 1.21 26.11
CA THR A 113 13.19 1.54 27.04
C THR A 113 14.46 2.01 26.32
N ARG A 114 14.73 1.55 25.10
CA ARG A 114 15.95 1.85 24.35
C ARG A 114 15.89 3.20 23.60
N TRP A 115 14.68 3.70 23.37
CA TRP A 115 14.44 4.99 22.71
C TRP A 115 13.09 5.55 23.15
N GLN A 116 12.97 6.86 23.18
CA GLN A 116 11.74 7.57 23.51
C GLN A 116 11.47 8.68 22.49
N LEU A 117 10.18 8.97 22.28
CA LEU A 117 9.76 10.10 21.45
C LEU A 117 10.40 11.40 21.97
N PRO A 118 10.91 12.27 21.05
CA PRO A 118 11.43 13.57 21.46
C PRO A 118 10.34 14.43 22.10
N ALA A 119 10.75 15.39 22.92
CA ALA A 119 9.86 16.37 23.51
C ALA A 119 9.12 17.14 22.41
N SER A 120 7.81 17.35 22.58
CA SER A 120 6.92 17.99 21.62
C SER A 120 5.99 18.98 22.32
N GLU A 121 5.40 19.91 21.57
CA GLU A 121 4.28 20.72 22.03
C GLU A 121 2.97 19.93 22.14
N PHE A 122 2.91 18.76 21.46
CA PHE A 122 1.77 17.85 21.50
C PHE A 122 1.98 16.77 22.58
N ASP A 123 0.88 16.24 23.12
CA ASP A 123 0.90 15.17 24.11
C ASP A 123 1.38 13.86 23.49
N THR A 124 2.61 13.46 23.77
CA THR A 124 3.21 12.21 23.31
C THR A 124 2.54 10.95 23.83
N SER A 125 1.79 11.03 24.95
CA SER A 125 1.02 9.89 25.46
C SER A 125 -0.13 9.49 24.50
N GLY A 126 -0.52 10.38 23.60
CA GLY A 126 -1.44 10.09 22.53
C GLY A 126 -0.87 9.21 21.41
N VAL A 127 0.43 8.96 21.34
CA VAL A 127 1.05 8.05 20.36
C VAL A 127 0.82 6.61 20.80
N THR A 128 -0.37 6.09 20.50
CA THR A 128 -0.76 4.71 20.82
C THR A 128 -0.37 3.74 19.71
N ILE A 129 -0.32 2.43 20.03
CA ILE A 129 -0.04 1.38 19.04
C ILE A 129 -1.07 1.37 17.92
N ARG A 130 -2.36 1.54 18.27
CA ARG A 130 -3.46 1.70 17.29
C ARG A 130 -3.18 2.83 16.29
N ARG A 131 -2.77 3.99 16.79
CA ARG A 131 -2.49 5.16 15.96
C ARG A 131 -1.24 5.00 15.10
N LEU A 132 -0.24 4.25 15.56
CA LEU A 132 0.92 3.91 14.73
C LEU A 132 0.52 2.99 13.57
N LEU A 133 -0.27 1.93 13.84
CA LEU A 133 -0.77 1.00 12.83
C LEU A 133 -1.66 1.66 11.78
N SER A 134 -2.43 2.69 12.18
CA SER A 134 -3.38 3.39 11.31
C SER A 134 -2.85 4.70 10.72
N HIS A 135 -1.59 5.06 10.96
CA HIS A 135 -0.99 6.32 10.51
C HIS A 135 -1.71 7.59 11.02
N THR A 136 -2.27 7.52 12.23
CA THR A 136 -2.94 8.65 12.88
C THR A 136 -2.20 9.13 14.14
N ALA A 137 -0.94 8.72 14.30
CA ALA A 137 -0.12 9.05 15.46
C ALA A 137 0.38 10.50 15.48
N GLY A 138 0.14 11.30 14.43
CA GLY A 138 0.59 12.70 14.35
C GLY A 138 2.08 12.86 14.05
N LEU A 139 2.75 11.80 13.57
CA LEU A 139 4.17 11.84 13.26
C LEU A 139 4.44 12.70 12.03
N ASN A 140 5.41 13.60 12.14
CA ASN A 140 5.92 14.37 11.01
C ASN A 140 7.01 13.55 10.32
N ASP A 141 6.53 12.64 9.48
CA ASP A 141 7.40 11.69 8.80
C ASP A 141 8.00 12.33 7.55
N GLY A 142 8.96 13.18 7.76
CA GLY A 142 9.84 13.59 6.68
C GLY A 142 10.77 12.44 6.26
N LEU A 143 10.41 11.19 6.51
CA LEU A 143 11.40 10.15 6.39
C LEU A 143 11.41 9.56 5.01
N GLY A 144 10.64 9.34 4.20
CA GLY A 144 10.98 8.55 3.01
C GLY A 144 12.33 7.84 3.22
N TYR A 145 12.43 6.60 2.86
CA TYR A 145 13.69 5.86 3.03
C TYR A 145 14.31 5.55 1.67
N ASP A 146 15.48 6.15 1.38
CA ASP A 146 16.27 5.83 0.19
C ASP A 146 17.13 4.57 0.39
N GLY A 147 17.32 4.17 1.66
CA GLY A 147 18.14 3.02 2.02
C GLY A 147 19.64 3.24 1.84
N PHE A 148 20.40 2.17 2.10
CA PHE A 148 21.84 2.14 2.04
C PHE A 148 22.31 1.17 0.94
N ASP A 149 23.42 1.51 0.27
CA ASP A 149 24.03 0.64 -0.71
C ASP A 149 24.73 -0.58 -0.07
N ARG A 150 25.34 -0.36 1.08
CA ARG A 150 26.19 -1.38 1.76
C ARG A 150 25.68 -1.70 3.16
N ALA A 151 25.76 -2.97 3.55
CA ALA A 151 25.39 -3.43 4.87
C ALA A 151 26.10 -2.69 6.01
N ALA A 152 27.38 -2.32 5.83
CA ALA A 152 28.16 -1.60 6.83
C ALA A 152 27.69 -0.15 7.07
N GLU A 153 26.85 0.40 6.22
CA GLU A 153 26.30 1.75 6.33
C GLU A 153 24.97 1.79 7.12
N VAL A 154 24.31 0.64 7.25
CA VAL A 154 23.02 0.53 7.94
C VAL A 154 23.19 0.95 9.41
N GLN A 155 22.33 1.87 9.84
CA GLN A 155 22.36 2.39 11.22
C GLN A 155 21.78 1.37 12.21
N SER A 156 22.10 1.53 13.50
CA SER A 156 21.27 0.89 14.55
C SER A 156 19.87 1.48 14.55
N LEU A 157 18.90 0.70 15.06
CA LEU A 157 17.50 1.10 15.10
C LEU A 157 17.29 2.41 15.87
N GLU A 158 17.92 2.55 17.05
CA GLU A 158 17.84 3.75 17.90
C GLU A 158 18.47 4.99 17.22
N SER A 159 19.57 4.78 16.51
CA SER A 159 20.20 5.86 15.75
C SER A 159 19.33 6.32 14.60
N SER A 160 18.67 5.39 13.90
CA SER A 160 17.74 5.70 12.81
C SER A 160 16.48 6.40 13.34
N LEU A 161 15.90 5.95 14.44
CA LEU A 161 14.76 6.61 15.10
C LEU A 161 15.09 8.02 15.60
N THR A 162 16.34 8.25 15.99
CA THR A 162 16.81 9.58 16.40
C THR A 162 17.04 10.48 15.19
N ARG A 163 17.73 9.96 14.16
CA ARG A 163 17.94 10.64 12.88
C ARG A 163 18.31 9.63 11.80
N ALA A 164 17.40 9.36 10.88
CA ALA A 164 17.63 8.48 9.75
C ALA A 164 18.59 9.14 8.74
N ARG A 165 19.74 8.49 8.47
CA ARG A 165 20.72 8.96 7.46
C ARG A 165 20.32 8.60 6.04
N ASP A 166 19.42 7.62 5.89
CA ASP A 166 18.80 7.20 4.64
C ASP A 166 17.45 7.88 4.37
N ALA A 167 17.17 9.00 5.05
CA ALA A 167 16.02 9.82 4.72
C ALA A 167 16.10 10.32 3.27
N SER A 168 14.99 10.27 2.55
CA SER A 168 14.93 10.74 1.15
C SER A 168 15.32 12.21 1.02
N PRO A 169 15.89 12.62 -0.13
CA PRO A 169 16.36 13.98 -0.34
C PRO A 169 15.31 15.04 -0.01
N GLY A 170 15.72 16.03 0.77
CA GLY A 170 14.83 17.11 1.23
C GLY A 170 14.14 16.84 2.56
N ASN A 171 14.22 15.63 3.11
CA ASN A 171 13.68 15.26 4.41
C ASN A 171 14.71 15.46 5.52
N SER A 172 14.25 15.79 6.75
CA SER A 172 15.13 16.08 7.89
C SER A 172 15.81 14.83 8.47
N GLY A 173 15.22 13.68 8.27
CA GLY A 173 15.57 12.42 8.94
C GLY A 173 15.15 12.35 10.41
N LEU A 174 14.47 13.38 10.93
CA LEU A 174 14.01 13.43 12.32
C LEU A 174 12.61 12.80 12.43
N LEU A 175 12.39 12.02 13.47
CA LEU A 175 11.10 11.47 13.83
C LEU A 175 10.52 12.24 15.02
N GLU A 176 9.51 13.04 14.76
CA GLU A 176 8.89 13.95 15.74
C GLU A 176 7.39 14.10 15.48
N LEU A 177 6.64 14.61 16.46
CA LEU A 177 5.24 14.95 16.27
C LEU A 177 5.10 16.28 15.50
N GLY A 178 4.36 16.24 14.40
CA GLY A 178 4.00 17.42 13.60
C GLY A 178 2.56 17.87 13.79
N SER A 179 1.72 17.02 14.41
CA SER A 179 0.33 17.31 14.75
C SER A 179 -0.11 16.53 15.98
N ALA A 180 -1.26 16.93 16.58
CA ALA A 180 -1.80 16.21 17.73
C ALA A 180 -2.17 14.76 17.33
N PRO A 181 -1.76 13.73 18.11
CA PRO A 181 -2.14 12.37 17.83
C PRO A 181 -3.65 12.18 17.70
N GLY A 182 -4.09 11.56 16.61
CA GLY A 182 -5.51 11.34 16.29
C GLY A 182 -6.19 12.49 15.53
N SER A 183 -5.51 13.61 15.27
CA SER A 183 -6.13 14.76 14.60
C SER A 183 -6.23 14.60 13.07
N GLU A 184 -5.35 13.85 12.46
CA GLU A 184 -5.30 13.65 11.02
C GLU A 184 -4.64 12.30 10.67
N TRP A 185 -4.89 11.83 9.45
CA TRP A 185 -4.17 10.73 8.86
C TRP A 185 -2.94 11.26 8.11
N LYS A 186 -1.78 10.70 8.40
CA LYS A 186 -0.53 10.99 7.69
C LYS A 186 0.34 9.75 7.64
N TYR A 187 0.56 9.22 6.44
CA TYR A 187 1.37 8.04 6.24
C TYR A 187 2.76 8.20 6.84
N SER A 188 3.22 7.21 7.61
CA SER A 188 4.47 7.27 8.37
C SER A 188 5.24 5.94 8.32
N GLY A 189 6.41 5.96 7.69
CA GLY A 189 7.39 4.87 7.78
C GLY A 189 8.03 4.80 9.16
N GLY A 190 8.29 5.97 9.77
CA GLY A 190 8.82 6.08 11.12
C GLY A 190 7.92 5.47 12.17
N GLY A 191 6.59 5.56 12.00
CA GLY A 191 5.63 4.88 12.87
C GLY A 191 5.83 3.37 12.87
N TYR A 192 6.09 2.76 11.73
CA TYR A 192 6.40 1.33 11.63
C TYR A 192 7.82 1.00 12.13
N THR A 193 8.76 1.93 12.04
CA THR A 193 10.08 1.78 12.68
C THR A 193 9.97 1.79 14.21
N ILE A 194 9.03 2.57 14.79
CA ILE A 194 8.70 2.47 16.23
C ILE A 194 8.06 1.12 16.56
N LEU A 195 7.15 0.60 15.71
CA LEU A 195 6.55 -0.72 15.89
C LEU A 195 7.59 -1.85 15.80
N GLN A 196 8.64 -1.69 14.96
CA GLN A 196 9.79 -2.60 14.96
C GLN A 196 10.46 -2.63 16.33
N LEU A 197 10.77 -1.46 16.91
CA LEU A 197 11.36 -1.37 18.23
C LEU A 197 10.43 -1.96 19.30
N LEU A 198 9.13 -1.69 19.24
CA LEU A 198 8.13 -2.26 20.15
C LEU A 198 8.17 -3.79 20.15
N ILE A 199 8.19 -4.40 18.95
CA ILE A 199 8.28 -5.87 18.83
C ILE A 199 9.54 -6.38 19.49
N GLU A 200 10.71 -5.77 19.22
CA GLU A 200 11.97 -6.18 19.82
C GLU A 200 12.00 -6.04 21.37
N GLU A 201 11.47 -4.95 21.89
CA GLU A 201 11.44 -4.67 23.34
C GLU A 201 10.53 -5.64 24.09
N VAL A 202 9.35 -5.93 23.52
CA VAL A 202 8.34 -6.78 24.17
C VAL A 202 8.69 -8.25 24.03
N SER A 203 9.10 -8.70 22.82
CA SER A 203 9.42 -10.11 22.56
C SER A 203 10.80 -10.52 23.09
N ARG A 204 11.73 -9.57 23.27
CA ARG A 204 13.14 -9.83 23.59
C ARG A 204 13.89 -10.58 22.49
N GLN A 205 13.37 -10.53 21.27
CA GLN A 205 13.96 -11.10 20.07
C GLN A 205 14.34 -10.00 19.09
N SER A 206 15.18 -10.29 18.09
CA SER A 206 15.29 -9.39 16.95
C SER A 206 13.95 -9.35 16.20
N PHE A 207 13.65 -8.23 15.54
CA PHE A 207 12.43 -8.12 14.74
C PHE A 207 12.33 -9.23 13.69
N ALA A 208 13.44 -9.53 13.00
CA ALA A 208 13.48 -10.57 11.96
C ALA A 208 13.20 -11.97 12.53
N ASP A 209 13.80 -12.32 13.67
CA ASP A 209 13.57 -13.62 14.32
C ASP A 209 12.12 -13.74 14.80
N PHE A 210 11.58 -12.70 15.45
CA PHE A 210 10.18 -12.69 15.87
C PHE A 210 9.22 -12.90 14.70
N MET A 211 9.39 -12.16 13.60
CA MET A 211 8.52 -12.30 12.44
C MET A 211 8.67 -13.67 11.77
N SER A 212 9.87 -14.22 11.72
CA SER A 212 10.12 -15.57 11.22
C SER A 212 9.39 -16.62 12.05
N GLU A 213 9.58 -16.60 13.38
CA GLU A 213 9.03 -17.62 14.28
C GLU A 213 7.51 -17.52 14.47
N ARG A 214 6.99 -16.27 14.50
CA ARG A 214 5.59 -16.02 14.87
C ARG A 214 4.68 -15.81 13.66
N VAL A 215 5.23 -15.46 12.48
CA VAL A 215 4.43 -15.18 11.29
C VAL A 215 4.82 -16.11 10.14
N PHE A 216 6.08 -16.11 9.69
CA PHE A 216 6.44 -16.79 8.46
C PHE A 216 6.37 -18.31 8.59
N ILE A 217 6.98 -18.89 9.61
CA ILE A 217 6.98 -20.35 9.82
C ILE A 217 5.54 -20.88 10.03
N PRO A 218 4.72 -20.29 10.92
CA PRO A 218 3.34 -20.77 11.11
C PRO A 218 2.44 -20.66 9.88
N LEU A 219 2.71 -19.71 8.98
CA LEU A 219 2.00 -19.53 7.71
C LEU A 219 2.62 -20.30 6.54
N ASP A 220 3.68 -21.09 6.76
CA ASP A 220 4.45 -21.81 5.73
C ASP A 220 5.05 -20.89 4.64
N MET A 221 5.38 -19.64 5.01
CA MET A 221 5.99 -18.64 4.14
C MET A 221 7.51 -18.85 4.07
N GLN A 222 7.95 -19.89 3.38
CA GLN A 222 9.34 -20.39 3.38
C GLN A 222 10.32 -19.50 2.61
N HIS A 223 9.85 -18.58 1.79
CA HIS A 223 10.64 -17.65 0.99
C HIS A 223 10.50 -16.20 1.47
N SER A 224 10.17 -16.01 2.77
CA SER A 224 9.99 -14.70 3.40
C SER A 224 11.06 -14.43 4.44
N THR A 225 11.72 -13.26 4.36
CA THR A 225 12.82 -12.90 5.26
C THR A 225 13.04 -11.39 5.28
N PHE A 226 13.67 -10.91 6.37
CA PHE A 226 14.23 -9.55 6.45
C PHE A 226 15.75 -9.52 6.22
N SER A 227 16.37 -10.68 5.97
CA SER A 227 17.79 -10.84 5.68
C SER A 227 18.02 -10.85 4.16
N HIS A 228 18.83 -9.91 3.67
CA HIS A 228 19.23 -9.90 2.26
C HIS A 228 20.02 -11.16 1.86
N ASP A 229 20.84 -11.69 2.76
CA ASP A 229 21.65 -12.88 2.48
C ASP A 229 20.77 -14.14 2.39
N ASP A 230 19.68 -14.20 3.18
CA ASP A 230 18.67 -15.26 3.06
C ASP A 230 17.87 -15.10 1.77
N ALA A 231 17.48 -13.87 1.42
CA ALA A 231 16.78 -13.61 0.17
C ALA A 231 17.60 -14.09 -1.06
N LEU A 232 18.91 -13.85 -1.06
CA LEU A 232 19.78 -14.39 -2.11
C LEU A 232 19.78 -15.94 -2.16
N ARG A 233 19.76 -16.59 -0.99
CA ARG A 233 19.69 -18.07 -0.92
C ARG A 233 18.34 -18.61 -1.39
N PHE A 234 17.28 -17.85 -1.20
CA PHE A 234 15.93 -18.22 -1.61
C PHE A 234 15.63 -17.92 -3.08
N GLY A 235 16.55 -17.31 -3.81
CA GLY A 235 16.35 -16.96 -5.23
C GLY A 235 15.79 -15.54 -5.39
N LEU A 236 16.54 -14.54 -4.91
CA LEU A 236 16.20 -13.13 -5.09
C LEU A 236 16.21 -12.76 -6.58
N ALA A 237 15.10 -12.18 -7.07
CA ALA A 237 14.99 -11.68 -8.43
C ALA A 237 16.02 -10.58 -8.71
N GLU A 238 16.45 -10.44 -9.96
CA GLU A 238 17.17 -9.24 -10.37
C GLU A 238 16.25 -8.00 -10.24
N ASN A 239 16.83 -6.92 -9.74
CA ASN A 239 16.16 -5.63 -9.65
C ASN A 239 16.49 -4.77 -10.87
N PHE A 240 15.48 -4.12 -11.45
CA PHE A 240 15.63 -3.27 -12.63
C PHE A 240 15.14 -1.86 -12.34
N ASP A 241 15.78 -0.86 -12.97
CA ASP A 241 15.29 0.51 -13.01
C ASP A 241 14.20 0.69 -14.09
N LEU A 242 13.63 1.89 -14.22
CA LEU A 242 12.61 2.23 -15.24
C LEU A 242 13.13 2.08 -16.68
N GLN A 243 14.44 2.08 -16.89
CA GLN A 243 15.09 1.94 -18.19
C GLN A 243 15.46 0.48 -18.52
N GLY A 244 15.25 -0.44 -17.56
CA GLY A 244 15.59 -1.85 -17.70
C GLY A 244 17.07 -2.16 -17.42
N ASN A 245 17.80 -1.26 -16.75
CA ASN A 245 19.14 -1.56 -16.26
C ASN A 245 19.07 -2.27 -14.92
N THR A 246 19.99 -3.19 -14.66
CA THR A 246 20.09 -3.87 -13.36
C THR A 246 20.60 -2.93 -12.28
N GLU A 247 19.95 -2.95 -11.13
CA GLU A 247 20.27 -2.14 -9.97
C GLU A 247 20.31 -2.99 -8.69
N PRO A 248 21.23 -2.73 -7.74
CA PRO A 248 21.23 -3.44 -6.48
C PRO A 248 20.00 -3.09 -5.63
N PHE A 249 19.53 -4.05 -4.84
CA PHE A 249 18.53 -3.77 -3.80
C PHE A 249 19.15 -2.96 -2.67
N ARG A 250 18.38 -1.98 -2.19
CA ARG A 250 18.75 -1.15 -1.04
C ARG A 250 18.60 -1.93 0.27
N ARG A 251 19.38 -1.55 1.28
CA ARG A 251 19.30 -2.08 2.64
C ARG A 251 18.76 -1.00 3.57
N TYR A 252 17.98 -1.43 4.55
CA TYR A 252 17.28 -0.49 5.43
C TYR A 252 17.47 -0.87 6.90
N THR A 253 17.51 0.13 7.77
CA THR A 253 17.34 -0.06 9.22
C THR A 253 15.87 -0.32 9.55
N ALA A 254 14.96 0.36 8.84
CA ALA A 254 13.52 0.30 9.02
C ALA A 254 12.91 -0.97 8.40
N LEU A 255 13.23 -2.15 8.98
CA LEU A 255 12.80 -3.45 8.47
C LEU A 255 11.27 -3.54 8.37
N ALA A 256 10.56 -3.18 9.43
CA ALA A 256 9.10 -3.21 9.50
C ALA A 256 8.41 -2.30 8.49
N ALA A 257 9.09 -1.25 8.04
CA ALA A 257 8.52 -0.25 7.15
C ALA A 257 8.70 -0.56 5.66
N THR A 258 9.81 -1.25 5.26
CA THR A 258 10.15 -1.32 3.84
C THR A 258 11.03 -2.49 3.40
N SER A 259 11.55 -3.33 4.30
CA SER A 259 12.67 -4.23 3.98
C SER A 259 12.28 -5.72 3.86
N LEU A 260 11.01 -6.05 3.81
CA LEU A 260 10.60 -7.45 3.63
C LEU A 260 11.01 -7.94 2.23
N PHE A 261 11.60 -9.12 2.19
CA PHE A 261 11.78 -9.95 1.01
C PHE A 261 10.80 -11.13 1.09
N THR A 262 10.03 -11.37 0.04
CA THR A 262 9.04 -12.45 0.00
C THR A 262 8.71 -12.84 -1.44
N SER A 263 8.06 -13.99 -1.63
CA SER A 263 7.63 -14.50 -2.92
C SER A 263 6.13 -14.28 -3.15
N ALA A 264 5.70 -14.42 -4.40
CA ALA A 264 4.27 -14.35 -4.73
C ALA A 264 3.48 -15.52 -4.12
N ASP A 265 4.10 -16.71 -4.02
CA ASP A 265 3.50 -17.89 -3.37
C ASP A 265 3.30 -17.66 -1.88
N ASP A 266 4.30 -17.09 -1.18
CA ASP A 266 4.19 -16.78 0.25
C ASP A 266 3.11 -15.72 0.53
N LEU A 267 3.00 -14.69 -0.33
CA LEU A 267 1.93 -13.70 -0.21
C LEU A 267 0.54 -14.31 -0.48
N ALA A 268 0.44 -15.30 -1.37
CA ALA A 268 -0.81 -16.03 -1.56
C ALA A 268 -1.18 -16.84 -0.32
N LEU A 269 -0.21 -17.46 0.38
CA LEU A 269 -0.43 -18.11 1.68
C LEU A 269 -0.88 -17.11 2.75
N PHE A 270 -0.25 -15.93 2.81
CA PHE A 270 -0.66 -14.86 3.71
C PHE A 270 -2.10 -14.37 3.45
N ILE A 271 -2.51 -14.24 2.19
CA ILE A 271 -3.90 -13.91 1.82
C ILE A 271 -4.84 -15.04 2.23
N ARG A 272 -4.50 -16.29 1.96
CA ARG A 272 -5.29 -17.47 2.31
C ARG A 272 -5.52 -17.56 3.83
N ALA A 273 -4.50 -17.30 4.63
CA ALA A 273 -4.60 -17.29 6.10
C ALA A 273 -5.62 -16.28 6.64
N GLN A 274 -6.07 -15.33 5.82
CA GLN A 274 -7.10 -14.37 6.20
C GLN A 274 -8.53 -14.88 6.02
N THR A 275 -8.73 -16.02 5.34
CA THR A 275 -10.07 -16.57 5.06
C THR A 275 -10.56 -17.53 6.12
N HIS A 276 -9.72 -18.01 7.03
CA HIS A 276 -10.01 -19.10 8.01
C HIS A 276 -10.52 -20.42 7.39
N SER A 277 -10.52 -20.52 6.06
CA SER A 277 -11.08 -21.68 5.38
C SER A 277 -10.42 -23.01 5.78
N ASP A 278 -9.17 -22.96 6.26
CA ASP A 278 -8.34 -24.12 6.54
C ASP A 278 -7.80 -24.22 7.98
N GLY A 279 -8.22 -23.31 8.86
CA GLY A 279 -7.70 -23.24 10.23
C GLY A 279 -6.22 -22.85 10.31
N GLN A 280 -5.69 -22.25 9.24
CA GLN A 280 -4.26 -21.81 9.17
C GLN A 280 -4.03 -20.38 9.64
N SER A 281 -5.09 -19.63 10.00
CA SER A 281 -4.88 -18.29 10.53
C SER A 281 -4.19 -18.35 11.90
N ILE A 282 -3.19 -17.48 12.07
CA ILE A 282 -2.48 -17.29 13.34
C ILE A 282 -3.09 -16.18 14.19
N LEU A 283 -4.09 -15.47 13.68
CA LEU A 283 -4.88 -14.45 14.37
C LEU A 283 -6.33 -14.89 14.47
N SER A 284 -7.01 -14.49 15.54
CA SER A 284 -8.44 -14.73 15.72
C SER A 284 -9.29 -13.90 14.75
N ASP A 285 -10.55 -14.36 14.53
CA ASP A 285 -11.55 -13.60 13.77
C ASP A 285 -11.74 -12.19 14.31
N GLN A 286 -11.69 -12.04 15.63
CA GLN A 286 -11.84 -10.74 16.27
C GLN A 286 -10.66 -9.81 15.94
N ALA A 287 -9.44 -10.29 15.98
CA ALA A 287 -8.26 -9.51 15.62
C ALA A 287 -8.32 -9.08 14.14
N LEU A 288 -8.64 -10.03 13.23
CA LEU A 288 -8.79 -9.74 11.81
C LEU A 288 -9.92 -8.73 11.54
N ALA A 289 -11.07 -8.85 12.23
CA ALA A 289 -12.17 -7.89 12.08
C ALA A 289 -11.77 -6.48 12.54
N VAL A 290 -11.03 -6.36 13.65
CA VAL A 290 -10.50 -5.07 14.12
C VAL A 290 -9.50 -4.49 13.11
N MET A 291 -8.58 -5.29 12.57
CA MET A 291 -7.60 -4.83 11.57
C MET A 291 -8.27 -4.30 10.30
N ARG A 292 -9.37 -4.90 9.88
CA ARG A 292 -10.10 -4.59 8.63
C ARG A 292 -11.10 -3.46 8.77
N SER A 293 -11.44 -3.07 10.01
CA SER A 293 -12.34 -1.95 10.26
C SER A 293 -11.68 -0.60 9.99
N PRO A 294 -12.45 0.44 9.61
CA PRO A 294 -11.90 1.78 9.41
C PRO A 294 -11.33 2.37 10.71
N HIS A 295 -10.08 2.80 10.65
CA HIS A 295 -9.37 3.52 11.73
C HIS A 295 -8.90 4.90 11.27
N ALA A 296 -8.92 5.16 9.96
CA ALA A 296 -8.66 6.48 9.40
C ALA A 296 -9.52 6.71 8.15
N SER A 297 -9.99 7.96 8.01
CA SER A 297 -10.79 8.41 6.88
C SER A 297 -10.19 9.70 6.33
N GLN A 298 -10.28 9.91 5.02
CA GLN A 298 -9.84 11.13 4.37
C GLN A 298 -10.86 11.55 3.31
N MET A 299 -11.23 12.82 3.31
CA MET A 299 -12.24 13.39 2.39
C MET A 299 -13.60 12.63 2.40
N GLY A 300 -13.95 12.02 3.54
CA GLY A 300 -15.19 11.26 3.70
C GLY A 300 -15.14 9.81 3.24
N ALA A 301 -13.99 9.31 2.78
CA ALA A 301 -13.78 7.91 2.47
C ALA A 301 -12.94 7.23 3.55
N ASP A 302 -13.28 6.00 3.89
CA ASP A 302 -12.46 5.14 4.74
C ASP A 302 -11.25 4.66 3.94
N ILE A 303 -10.04 4.87 4.49
CA ILE A 303 -8.80 4.62 3.74
C ILE A 303 -7.84 3.67 4.42
N TRP A 304 -7.96 3.45 5.74
CA TRP A 304 -6.97 2.69 6.50
C TRP A 304 -7.56 1.92 7.68
N GLY A 305 -7.14 0.66 7.80
CA GLY A 305 -7.38 -0.21 8.94
C GLY A 305 -6.23 -0.18 9.97
N LEU A 306 -5.96 -1.31 10.65
CA LEU A 306 -4.73 -1.51 11.43
C LEU A 306 -3.74 -2.34 10.60
N GLY A 307 -2.97 -1.67 9.78
CA GLY A 307 -2.02 -2.25 8.84
C GLY A 307 -2.51 -2.16 7.38
N PRO A 308 -3.61 -2.76 6.99
CA PRO A 308 -4.05 -2.70 5.60
C PRO A 308 -4.66 -1.35 5.22
N MET A 309 -4.49 -0.99 3.96
CA MET A 309 -5.26 0.02 3.25
C MET A 309 -6.69 -0.50 3.00
N LEU A 310 -7.65 0.42 2.94
CA LEU A 310 -9.03 0.16 2.51
C LEU A 310 -9.20 0.82 1.13
N TYR A 311 -9.30 0.00 0.08
CA TYR A 311 -9.22 0.52 -1.30
C TYR A 311 -10.56 0.97 -1.86
N ALA A 312 -11.56 0.12 -1.73
CA ALA A 312 -12.90 0.34 -2.27
C ALA A 312 -13.94 -0.49 -1.51
N PRO A 313 -15.21 -0.11 -1.51
CA PRO A 313 -16.29 -0.99 -1.04
C PRO A 313 -16.29 -2.31 -1.80
N ASN A 314 -16.48 -3.43 -1.08
CA ASN A 314 -16.54 -4.76 -1.69
C ASN A 314 -17.95 -5.25 -2.02
N ASN A 315 -18.97 -4.36 -1.95
CA ASN A 315 -20.39 -4.65 -2.19
C ASN A 315 -21.03 -5.66 -1.20
N ALA A 316 -20.28 -6.10 -0.18
CA ALA A 316 -20.74 -6.98 0.89
C ALA A 316 -20.77 -6.29 2.27
N GLY A 317 -20.65 -4.98 2.29
CA GLY A 317 -20.66 -4.16 3.52
C GLY A 317 -19.28 -3.97 4.16
N GLY A 318 -18.21 -4.37 3.48
CA GLY A 318 -16.82 -4.17 3.86
C GLY A 318 -16.01 -3.52 2.73
N HIS A 319 -14.70 -3.73 2.77
CA HIS A 319 -13.75 -3.16 1.81
C HIS A 319 -12.87 -4.24 1.18
N ILE A 320 -12.41 -3.98 -0.04
CA ILE A 320 -11.18 -4.58 -0.57
C ILE A 320 -10.03 -4.01 0.26
N ILE A 321 -9.25 -4.89 0.85
CA ILE A 321 -8.13 -4.53 1.73
C ILE A 321 -6.79 -4.99 1.15
N GLY A 322 -5.70 -4.46 1.66
CA GLY A 322 -4.36 -4.88 1.23
C GLY A 322 -3.30 -3.84 1.50
N HIS A 323 -2.19 -3.93 0.79
CA HIS A 323 -1.15 -2.91 0.83
C HIS A 323 -0.36 -2.89 -0.48
N ASP A 324 0.01 -1.70 -0.92
CA ASP A 324 0.92 -1.50 -2.03
C ASP A 324 2.34 -1.19 -1.50
N GLY A 325 3.35 -1.61 -2.26
CA GLY A 325 4.73 -1.26 -2.01
C GLY A 325 5.33 -0.51 -3.19
N ASN A 326 6.01 0.59 -2.91
CA ASN A 326 6.76 1.34 -3.91
C ASN A 326 8.09 1.80 -3.29
N ASN A 327 9.18 1.59 -4.02
CA ASN A 327 10.51 2.03 -3.59
C ASN A 327 11.45 2.19 -4.79
N GLY A 328 12.54 2.94 -4.59
CA GLY A 328 13.59 3.05 -5.60
C GLY A 328 14.34 1.72 -5.83
N PRO A 329 14.92 1.53 -7.03
CA PRO A 329 14.80 2.44 -8.18
C PRO A 329 13.46 2.34 -8.92
N ALA A 330 12.80 1.16 -8.96
CA ALA A 330 11.53 0.93 -9.63
C ALA A 330 10.88 -0.36 -9.13
N ILE A 331 10.68 -0.46 -7.83
CA ILE A 331 9.96 -1.56 -7.19
C ILE A 331 8.51 -1.15 -7.04
N ASN A 332 7.57 -1.94 -7.59
CA ASN A 332 6.15 -1.76 -7.38
C ASN A 332 5.48 -3.10 -7.10
N THR A 333 4.91 -3.27 -5.93
CA THR A 333 4.34 -4.52 -5.43
C THR A 333 2.97 -4.29 -4.82
N VAL A 334 2.11 -5.27 -4.91
CA VAL A 334 0.73 -5.20 -4.43
C VAL A 334 0.27 -6.54 -3.91
N ALA A 335 -0.48 -6.52 -2.83
CA ALA A 335 -1.37 -7.61 -2.44
C ALA A 335 -2.73 -7.02 -2.03
N ARG A 336 -3.81 -7.44 -2.70
CA ARG A 336 -5.19 -7.02 -2.41
C ARG A 336 -6.10 -8.21 -2.23
N PHE A 337 -7.10 -8.06 -1.39
CA PHE A 337 -7.93 -9.16 -0.93
C PHE A 337 -9.34 -8.67 -0.61
N ASP A 338 -10.34 -9.46 -1.02
CA ASP A 338 -11.72 -9.30 -0.59
C ASP A 338 -12.04 -10.27 0.54
N PRO A 339 -12.21 -9.79 1.79
CA PRO A 339 -12.55 -10.65 2.91
C PRO A 339 -13.90 -11.35 2.80
N ALA A 340 -14.80 -10.87 1.94
CA ALA A 340 -16.14 -11.43 1.78
C ALA A 340 -16.17 -12.65 0.84
N THR A 341 -15.32 -12.66 -0.19
CA THR A 341 -15.30 -13.73 -1.20
C THR A 341 -14.09 -14.64 -1.07
N GLY A 342 -13.01 -14.17 -0.43
CA GLY A 342 -11.72 -14.87 -0.44
C GLY A 342 -10.93 -14.64 -1.73
N ASP A 343 -11.37 -13.73 -2.60
CA ASP A 343 -10.67 -13.38 -3.83
C ASP A 343 -9.51 -12.44 -3.55
N GLY A 344 -8.44 -12.57 -4.31
CA GLY A 344 -7.27 -11.72 -4.14
C GLY A 344 -6.39 -11.64 -5.38
N ILE A 345 -5.46 -10.68 -5.33
CA ILE A 345 -4.41 -10.51 -6.33
C ILE A 345 -3.10 -10.17 -5.63
N VAL A 346 -2.04 -10.83 -6.06
CA VAL A 346 -0.65 -10.51 -5.71
C VAL A 346 0.08 -10.13 -6.98
N ILE A 347 0.79 -9.00 -6.97
CA ILE A 347 1.69 -8.60 -8.05
C ILE A 347 3.02 -8.15 -7.44
N LEU A 348 4.11 -8.74 -7.92
CA LEU A 348 5.48 -8.35 -7.60
C LEU A 348 6.18 -7.91 -8.87
N SER A 349 6.77 -6.73 -8.88
CA SER A 349 7.49 -6.24 -10.05
C SER A 349 8.70 -5.37 -9.70
N THR A 350 9.70 -5.40 -10.58
CA THR A 350 10.80 -4.46 -10.66
C THR A 350 10.79 -3.82 -12.04
N GLY A 351 11.38 -2.65 -12.24
CA GLY A 351 11.35 -1.96 -13.55
C GLY A 351 10.09 -1.13 -13.80
N SER A 352 9.25 -0.93 -12.80
CA SER A 352 8.09 -0.04 -12.86
C SER A 352 7.77 0.52 -11.47
N ASP A 353 7.31 1.75 -11.42
CA ASP A 353 6.88 2.43 -10.19
C ASP A 353 5.36 2.46 -10.00
N ILE A 354 4.57 2.00 -10.99
CA ILE A 354 3.10 2.14 -10.97
C ILE A 354 2.33 0.96 -11.56
N LEU A 355 2.97 0.07 -12.33
CA LEU A 355 2.26 -0.96 -13.11
C LEU A 355 1.46 -1.92 -12.22
N ALA A 356 2.07 -2.43 -11.15
CA ALA A 356 1.40 -3.35 -10.22
C ALA A 356 0.19 -2.68 -9.56
N THR A 357 0.36 -1.45 -9.05
CA THR A 357 -0.72 -0.66 -8.45
C THR A 357 -1.87 -0.42 -9.43
N ARG A 358 -1.56 -0.05 -10.68
CA ARG A 358 -2.55 0.16 -11.74
C ARG A 358 -3.32 -1.13 -12.07
N LEU A 359 -2.62 -2.24 -12.28
CA LEU A 359 -3.25 -3.52 -12.62
C LEU A 359 -4.10 -4.08 -11.47
N ALA A 360 -3.66 -3.88 -10.22
CA ALA A 360 -4.46 -4.26 -9.07
C ALA A 360 -5.71 -3.37 -8.90
N GLY A 361 -5.64 -2.08 -9.28
CA GLY A 361 -6.83 -1.22 -9.39
C GLY A 361 -7.80 -1.71 -10.46
N GLU A 362 -7.29 -2.18 -11.61
CA GLU A 362 -8.12 -2.83 -12.64
C GLU A 362 -8.79 -4.11 -12.11
N TRP A 363 -8.10 -4.90 -11.27
CA TRP A 363 -8.67 -6.06 -10.61
C TRP A 363 -9.81 -5.67 -9.65
N VAL A 364 -9.62 -4.63 -8.82
CA VAL A 364 -10.67 -4.12 -7.93
C VAL A 364 -11.90 -3.73 -8.73
N PHE A 365 -11.72 -2.95 -9.81
CA PHE A 365 -12.82 -2.53 -10.68
C PHE A 365 -13.50 -3.72 -11.37
N TRP A 366 -12.74 -4.69 -11.86
CA TRP A 366 -13.26 -5.90 -12.48
C TRP A 366 -14.12 -6.73 -11.52
N LYS A 367 -13.69 -6.86 -10.25
CA LYS A 367 -14.43 -7.65 -9.23
C LYS A 367 -15.62 -6.92 -8.63
N THR A 368 -15.55 -5.60 -8.46
CA THR A 368 -16.55 -4.85 -7.68
C THR A 368 -17.33 -3.82 -8.48
N GLY A 369 -16.82 -3.38 -9.61
CA GLY A 369 -17.31 -2.21 -10.35
C GLY A 369 -16.94 -0.88 -9.71
N ASN A 370 -16.23 -0.87 -8.58
CA ASN A 370 -15.84 0.34 -7.86
C ASN A 370 -14.42 0.79 -8.23
N ILE A 371 -14.21 2.09 -8.34
CA ILE A 371 -12.87 2.68 -8.47
C ILE A 371 -12.18 2.67 -7.11
N ASP A 372 -10.98 2.10 -7.05
CA ASP A 372 -10.21 2.14 -5.81
C ASP A 372 -9.54 3.50 -5.57
N SER A 373 -9.19 3.75 -4.30
CA SER A 373 -8.62 5.03 -3.85
C SER A 373 -7.34 5.43 -4.57
N LEU A 374 -6.43 4.48 -4.87
CA LEU A 374 -5.18 4.77 -5.58
C LEU A 374 -5.43 5.00 -7.07
N MET A 375 -6.30 4.22 -7.69
CA MET A 375 -6.73 4.48 -9.07
C MET A 375 -7.39 5.86 -9.20
N PHE A 376 -8.22 6.26 -8.24
CA PHE A 376 -8.82 7.60 -8.21
C PHE A 376 -7.73 8.69 -8.17
N LEU A 377 -6.70 8.53 -7.34
CA LEU A 377 -5.57 9.47 -7.28
C LEU A 377 -4.80 9.56 -8.60
N MET A 378 -4.59 8.43 -9.29
CA MET A 378 -3.96 8.41 -10.62
C MET A 378 -4.80 9.13 -11.69
N LEU A 379 -6.12 9.15 -11.54
CA LEU A 379 -7.04 9.82 -12.45
C LEU A 379 -7.22 11.32 -12.15
N PHE A 380 -6.64 11.83 -11.06
CA PHE A 380 -6.87 13.21 -10.60
C PHE A 380 -6.51 14.27 -11.66
N GLU A 381 -5.40 14.13 -12.37
CA GLU A 381 -5.02 15.04 -13.45
C GLU A 381 -6.04 15.00 -14.60
N THR A 382 -6.52 13.82 -14.94
CA THR A 382 -7.57 13.63 -15.97
C THR A 382 -8.88 14.32 -15.55
N ILE A 383 -9.28 14.16 -14.28
CA ILE A 383 -10.44 14.84 -13.70
C ILE A 383 -10.28 16.37 -13.84
N ALA A 384 -9.15 16.90 -13.37
CA ALA A 384 -8.86 18.33 -13.42
C ALA A 384 -8.87 18.89 -14.86
N LEU A 385 -8.30 18.15 -15.80
CA LEU A 385 -8.28 18.50 -17.22
C LEU A 385 -9.70 18.59 -17.81
N TRP A 386 -10.54 17.57 -17.61
CA TRP A 386 -11.90 17.55 -18.13
C TRP A 386 -12.79 18.61 -17.47
N MET A 387 -12.67 18.81 -16.16
CA MET A 387 -13.37 19.87 -15.43
C MET A 387 -12.98 21.25 -15.95
N GLY A 388 -11.68 21.51 -16.12
CA GLY A 388 -11.17 22.79 -16.63
C GLY A 388 -11.56 23.06 -18.08
N ALA A 389 -11.32 22.10 -18.98
CA ALA A 389 -11.62 22.25 -20.41
C ALA A 389 -13.11 22.45 -20.65
N GLY A 390 -13.96 21.64 -20.06
CA GLY A 390 -15.42 21.77 -20.22
C GLY A 390 -15.96 23.07 -19.61
N SER A 391 -15.44 23.48 -18.43
CA SER A 391 -15.80 24.76 -17.82
C SER A 391 -15.45 25.95 -18.73
N LEU A 392 -14.27 25.93 -19.35
CA LEU A 392 -13.83 26.96 -20.30
C LEU A 392 -14.77 27.04 -21.51
N ILE A 393 -15.09 25.88 -22.10
CA ILE A 393 -16.03 25.81 -23.25
C ILE A 393 -17.38 26.39 -22.87
N ILE A 394 -17.93 26.02 -21.71
CA ILE A 394 -19.25 26.53 -21.24
C ILE A 394 -19.23 28.04 -21.04
N VAL A 395 -18.16 28.57 -20.45
CA VAL A 395 -18.01 30.03 -20.23
C VAL A 395 -17.90 30.77 -21.56
N VAL A 396 -17.09 30.27 -22.51
CA VAL A 396 -16.94 30.89 -23.85
C VAL A 396 -18.28 30.88 -24.61
N LEU A 397 -18.98 29.75 -24.63
CA LEU A 397 -20.32 29.66 -25.29
C LEU A 397 -21.34 30.58 -24.61
N GLY A 398 -21.35 30.66 -23.27
CA GLY A 398 -22.19 31.57 -22.50
C GLY A 398 -21.92 33.04 -22.86
N ALA A 399 -20.65 33.43 -22.97
CA ALA A 399 -20.25 34.79 -23.34
C ALA A 399 -20.65 35.13 -24.80
N LEU A 400 -20.42 34.21 -25.72
CA LEU A 400 -20.85 34.37 -27.15
C LEU A 400 -22.38 34.51 -27.26
N PHE A 401 -23.13 33.71 -26.52
CA PHE A 401 -24.58 33.80 -26.47
C PHE A 401 -25.04 35.16 -25.92
N ALA A 402 -24.48 35.60 -24.79
CA ALA A 402 -24.77 36.90 -24.20
C ALA A 402 -24.40 38.05 -25.12
N TRP A 403 -23.29 37.97 -25.87
CA TRP A 403 -22.89 38.97 -26.85
C TRP A 403 -23.86 39.04 -28.02
N ARG A 404 -24.31 37.88 -28.57
CA ARG A 404 -25.30 37.83 -29.66
C ARG A 404 -26.65 38.39 -29.26
N THR A 405 -27.11 38.15 -28.03
CA THR A 405 -28.42 38.63 -27.54
C THR A 405 -28.43 40.12 -27.18
N ARG A 406 -27.23 40.72 -26.94
CA ARG A 406 -27.08 42.17 -26.68
C ARG A 406 -26.97 43.03 -27.92
N LYS A 407 -26.89 42.45 -29.14
CA LYS A 407 -26.93 43.26 -30.37
C LYS A 407 -28.28 43.95 -30.47
N PRO A 408 -28.35 45.30 -30.56
CA PRO A 408 -29.62 46.01 -30.69
C PRO A 408 -30.29 45.56 -31.99
N LYS A 409 -31.58 45.29 -31.91
CA LYS A 409 -32.41 45.19 -33.12
C LYS A 409 -32.20 46.50 -33.89
N ARG A 410 -31.57 46.44 -35.05
CA ARG A 410 -31.52 47.58 -35.98
C ARG A 410 -32.96 47.92 -36.33
N SER A 411 -33.38 49.10 -35.92
CA SER A 411 -34.64 49.75 -36.29
C SER A 411 -34.63 50.10 -37.76
#